data_6fc781adcbd1f5ca7d0d9b9ee7dffd75
#
_entry.id   6fc781adcbd1f5ca7d0d9b9ee7dffd75
#
_cell.length_a   1.000
_cell.length_b   1.000
_cell.length_c   1.000
_cell.angle_alpha   90.00
_cell.angle_beta   90.00
_cell.angle_gamma   90.00
#
_symmetry.space_group_name_H-M   'P 1'
#
loop_
_entity.id
_entity.type
_entity.pdbx_description
1 polymer ?
#
loop_
_entity_poly.entity_id
_entity_poly.type
_entity_poly.pdbx_seq_one_letter_code
_entity_poly.pdbx_strand_id
1 'polypeptide(L)'
;MNHLIFLQSIMNLRGVGRKKSYAIVNQLQLDKSVNVSENEFIEQFSSIKEFKLYKIEINELRQCIDAAKRIFDEHAKNNISSVAFFENDFPKKLLEIKDPPVLLFYKGNISKLNNANGIAVVGARKPSLNSYDVSNSYAQIIAENNLGIISGLAKGCDTAAHKGALEKKGFTVAVMPCSLDDESIYPKENIDLFHAILEEDN
;
A
#
# COMPACT_ATOMS: atom_id res chain seq x y z
N MET A 1 21.61 5.02 1.06
CA MET A 1 20.14 4.94 1.34
C MET A 1 19.37 4.97 0.04
N ASN A 2 18.36 4.11 -0.12
CA ASN A 2 17.57 4.07 -1.34
C ASN A 2 16.43 5.13 -1.36
N HIS A 3 15.88 5.35 -2.53
CA HIS A 3 14.79 6.29 -2.80
C HIS A 3 13.52 6.08 -1.92
N LEU A 4 13.21 4.83 -1.55
CA LEU A 4 12.03 4.52 -0.75
C LEU A 4 12.14 5.06 0.69
N ILE A 5 13.32 4.94 1.31
CA ILE A 5 13.60 5.53 2.63
C ILE A 5 13.44 7.05 2.57
N PHE A 6 13.97 7.69 1.52
CA PHE A 6 13.81 9.13 1.34
C PHE A 6 12.37 9.55 1.15
N LEU A 7 11.63 8.82 0.31
CA LEU A 7 10.21 9.07 0.09
C LEU A 7 9.40 8.95 1.39
N GLN A 8 9.63 7.88 2.16
CA GLN A 8 8.99 7.70 3.46
C GLN A 8 9.38 8.80 4.45
N SER A 9 10.64 9.24 4.44
CA SER A 9 11.10 10.35 5.29
C SER A 9 10.37 11.65 4.99
N ILE A 10 10.17 11.96 3.69
CA ILE A 10 9.40 13.12 3.25
C ILE A 10 7.94 13.02 3.72
N MET A 11 7.34 11.85 3.61
CA MET A 11 5.95 11.61 4.05
C MET A 11 5.77 11.72 5.57
N ASN A 12 6.81 11.45 6.34
CA ASN A 12 6.79 11.55 7.80
C ASN A 12 6.91 13.01 8.31
N LEU A 13 7.31 13.98 7.46
CA LEU A 13 7.44 15.37 7.83
C LEU A 13 6.09 15.98 8.23
N ARG A 14 6.08 16.69 9.34
CA ARG A 14 4.86 17.35 9.83
C ARG A 14 4.29 18.34 8.81
N GLY A 15 3.00 18.18 8.51
CA GLY A 15 2.30 19.05 7.55
C GLY A 15 2.65 18.81 6.09
N VAL A 16 3.43 17.77 5.78
CA VAL A 16 3.71 17.30 4.43
C VAL A 16 2.77 16.14 4.11
N GLY A 17 1.63 16.44 3.50
CA GLY A 17 0.71 15.42 2.99
C GLY A 17 1.09 15.00 1.56
N ARG A 18 0.35 14.04 0.99
CA ARG A 18 0.62 13.45 -0.34
C ARG A 18 0.95 14.46 -1.43
N LYS A 19 0.14 15.51 -1.61
CA LYS A 19 0.38 16.55 -2.64
C LYS A 19 1.73 17.26 -2.47
N LYS A 20 2.10 17.57 -1.23
CA LYS A 20 3.40 18.20 -0.96
C LYS A 20 4.55 17.22 -1.18
N SER A 21 4.36 15.94 -0.83
CA SER A 21 5.34 14.89 -1.11
C SER A 21 5.61 14.78 -2.62
N TYR A 22 4.57 14.79 -3.46
CA TYR A 22 4.74 14.82 -4.92
C TYR A 22 5.56 16.03 -5.39
N ALA A 23 5.28 17.24 -4.88
CA ALA A 23 6.01 18.44 -5.25
C ALA A 23 7.50 18.34 -4.86
N ILE A 24 7.79 17.84 -3.67
CA ILE A 24 9.15 17.64 -3.17
C ILE A 24 9.88 16.59 -4.02
N VAL A 25 9.26 15.44 -4.27
CA VAL A 25 9.85 14.37 -5.09
C VAL A 25 10.21 14.85 -6.48
N ASN A 26 9.31 15.60 -7.12
CA ASN A 26 9.58 16.18 -8.45
C ASN A 26 10.73 17.19 -8.44
N GLN A 27 10.85 18.03 -7.40
CA GLN A 27 11.95 18.99 -7.27
C GLN A 27 13.29 18.29 -7.03
N LEU A 28 13.29 17.21 -6.25
CA LEU A 28 14.48 16.40 -5.97
C LEU A 28 14.82 15.44 -7.11
N GLN A 29 13.93 15.28 -8.09
CA GLN A 29 14.06 14.30 -9.17
C GLN A 29 14.30 12.88 -8.62
N LEU A 30 13.64 12.54 -7.51
CA LEU A 30 13.75 11.22 -6.90
C LEU A 30 13.18 10.17 -7.84
N ASP A 31 14.01 9.17 -8.15
CA ASP A 31 13.64 7.98 -8.91
C ASP A 31 14.30 6.73 -8.30
N LYS A 32 14.07 5.59 -8.91
CA LYS A 32 14.61 4.30 -8.45
C LYS A 32 16.13 4.20 -8.48
N SER A 33 16.83 5.08 -9.21
CA SER A 33 18.30 5.10 -9.30
C SER A 33 18.96 5.80 -8.12
N VAL A 34 18.19 6.58 -7.34
CA VAL A 34 18.74 7.36 -6.24
C VAL A 34 19.23 6.45 -5.12
N ASN A 35 20.53 6.48 -4.91
CA ASN A 35 21.21 5.81 -3.81
C ASN A 35 22.35 6.71 -3.31
N VAL A 36 22.00 7.66 -2.46
CA VAL A 36 22.94 8.65 -1.92
C VAL A 36 23.10 8.50 -0.40
N SER A 37 24.11 9.13 0.16
CA SER A 37 24.27 9.19 1.61
C SER A 37 23.16 10.06 2.25
N GLU A 38 22.95 9.90 3.54
CA GLU A 38 22.02 10.74 4.30
C GLU A 38 22.37 12.23 4.20
N ASN A 39 23.66 12.55 4.32
CA ASN A 39 24.11 13.95 4.27
C ASN A 39 23.88 14.57 2.90
N GLU A 40 24.17 13.86 1.81
CA GLU A 40 23.88 14.30 0.44
C GLU A 40 22.37 14.54 0.24
N PHE A 41 21.52 13.65 0.74
CA PHE A 41 20.07 13.83 0.66
C PHE A 41 19.62 15.08 1.43
N ILE A 42 20.12 15.28 2.66
CA ILE A 42 19.80 16.47 3.47
C ILE A 42 20.26 17.74 2.77
N GLU A 43 21.43 17.76 2.15
CA GLU A 43 21.97 18.88 1.41
C GLU A 43 21.08 19.20 0.20
N GLN A 44 20.78 18.21 -0.64
CA GLN A 44 19.88 18.35 -1.78
C GLN A 44 18.49 18.83 -1.36
N PHE A 45 17.91 18.23 -0.33
CA PHE A 45 16.59 18.60 0.16
C PHE A 45 16.56 20.01 0.74
N SER A 46 17.62 20.44 1.44
CA SER A 46 17.71 21.79 1.97
C SER A 46 17.87 22.87 0.90
N SER A 47 18.29 22.50 -0.30
CA SER A 47 18.47 23.43 -1.43
C SER A 47 17.17 23.79 -2.15
N ILE A 48 16.15 22.94 -2.08
CA ILE A 48 14.88 23.18 -2.78
C ILE A 48 14.02 24.22 -2.06
N LYS A 49 13.18 24.93 -2.83
CA LYS A 49 12.31 25.99 -2.27
C LYS A 49 11.29 25.46 -1.27
N GLU A 50 10.81 24.24 -1.44
CA GLU A 50 9.85 23.56 -0.58
C GLU A 50 10.36 23.40 0.84
N PHE A 51 11.66 23.19 1.04
CA PHE A 51 12.28 23.12 2.36
C PHE A 51 12.01 24.41 3.17
N LYS A 52 12.28 25.57 2.56
CA LYS A 52 12.02 26.87 3.19
C LYS A 52 10.52 27.19 3.29
N LEU A 53 9.78 26.91 2.23
CA LEU A 53 8.34 27.19 2.13
C LEU A 53 7.55 26.45 3.22
N TYR A 54 7.92 25.21 3.50
CA TYR A 54 7.25 24.39 4.52
C TYR A 54 7.90 24.49 5.90
N LYS A 55 8.94 25.35 6.04
CA LYS A 55 9.67 25.59 7.33
C LYS A 55 10.19 24.29 7.94
N ILE A 56 10.77 23.43 7.13
CA ILE A 56 11.30 22.14 7.57
C ILE A 56 12.64 22.35 8.30
N GLU A 57 12.76 21.77 9.48
CA GLU A 57 13.99 21.80 10.25
C GLU A 57 14.86 20.56 9.94
N ILE A 58 16.19 20.75 9.84
CA ILE A 58 17.13 19.66 9.53
C ILE A 58 17.04 18.54 10.58
N ASN A 59 16.87 18.89 11.85
CA ASN A 59 16.74 17.89 12.92
C ASN A 59 15.44 17.09 12.80
N GLU A 60 14.34 17.71 12.39
CA GLU A 60 13.09 17.02 12.08
C GLU A 60 13.28 16.04 10.91
N LEU A 61 13.96 16.49 9.84
CA LEU A 61 14.24 15.64 8.69
C LEU A 61 15.09 14.41 9.08
N ARG A 62 16.14 14.59 9.92
CA ARG A 62 16.94 13.47 10.42
C ARG A 62 16.10 12.47 11.23
N GLN A 63 15.24 12.95 12.12
CA GLN A 63 14.31 12.10 12.88
C GLN A 63 13.36 11.32 11.96
N CYS A 64 12.87 11.96 10.89
CA CYS A 64 12.02 11.32 9.89
C CYS A 64 12.77 10.24 9.09
N ILE A 65 14.05 10.48 8.77
CA ILE A 65 14.92 9.49 8.11
C ILE A 65 15.15 8.27 9.02
N ASP A 66 15.44 8.48 10.28
CA ASP A 66 15.65 7.38 11.22
C ASP A 66 14.36 6.59 11.48
N ALA A 67 13.21 7.27 11.52
CA ALA A 67 11.91 6.61 11.60
C ALA A 67 11.63 5.78 10.33
N ALA A 68 11.92 6.32 9.14
CA ALA A 68 11.77 5.59 7.90
C ALA A 68 12.66 4.34 7.84
N LYS A 69 13.93 4.43 8.23
CA LYS A 69 14.84 3.29 8.31
C LYS A 69 14.26 2.17 9.18
N ARG A 70 13.78 2.52 10.39
CA ARG A 70 13.15 1.53 11.29
C ARG A 70 11.92 0.86 10.67
N ILE A 71 11.06 1.61 9.98
CA ILE A 71 9.90 1.04 9.27
C ILE A 71 10.36 0.02 8.23
N PHE A 72 11.36 0.36 7.40
CA PHE A 72 11.85 -0.56 6.36
C PHE A 72 12.57 -1.77 6.94
N ASP A 73 13.31 -1.63 8.03
CA ASP A 73 13.97 -2.74 8.74
C ASP A 73 12.93 -3.72 9.33
N GLU A 74 11.83 -3.21 9.87
CA GLU A 74 10.73 -4.01 10.39
C GLU A 74 9.94 -4.69 9.27
N HIS A 75 9.67 -3.96 8.19
CA HIS A 75 9.00 -4.51 7.02
C HIS A 75 9.82 -5.63 6.37
N ALA A 76 11.14 -5.47 6.28
CA ALA A 76 12.02 -6.52 5.75
C ALA A 76 11.94 -7.83 6.58
N LYS A 77 11.87 -7.73 7.92
CA LYS A 77 11.70 -8.90 8.80
C LYS A 77 10.36 -9.61 8.59
N ASN A 78 9.34 -8.89 8.17
CA ASN A 78 7.99 -9.40 7.96
C ASN A 78 7.67 -9.70 6.49
N ASN A 79 8.68 -9.68 5.59
CA ASN A 79 8.51 -9.87 4.14
C ASN A 79 7.49 -8.89 3.53
N ILE A 80 7.47 -7.64 4.02
CA ILE A 80 6.66 -6.56 3.47
C ILE A 80 7.50 -5.80 2.48
N SER A 81 7.08 -5.78 1.24
CA SER A 81 7.69 -5.02 0.15
C SER A 81 7.05 -3.64 0.00
N SER A 82 7.68 -2.79 -0.79
CA SER A 82 7.16 -1.44 -1.06
C SER A 82 7.44 -1.03 -2.50
N VAL A 83 6.59 -0.15 -3.02
CA VAL A 83 6.72 0.40 -4.37
C VAL A 83 6.31 1.87 -4.38
N ALA A 84 7.14 2.73 -5.01
CA ALA A 84 6.86 4.14 -5.17
C ALA A 84 6.09 4.42 -6.47
N PHE A 85 5.33 5.51 -6.49
CA PHE A 85 4.45 5.89 -7.60
C PHE A 85 5.15 6.03 -8.97
N PHE A 86 6.46 6.24 -8.99
CA PHE A 86 7.26 6.37 -10.21
C PHE A 86 7.91 5.05 -10.67
N GLU A 87 7.70 3.95 -9.95
CA GLU A 87 8.22 2.64 -10.30
C GLU A 87 7.26 1.88 -11.23
N ASN A 88 7.82 1.01 -12.07
CA ASN A 88 7.05 0.30 -13.10
C ASN A 88 5.97 -0.63 -12.54
N ASP A 89 6.23 -1.20 -11.35
CA ASP A 89 5.32 -2.15 -10.70
C ASP A 89 4.20 -1.46 -9.91
N PHE A 90 4.27 -0.12 -9.77
CA PHE A 90 3.20 0.62 -9.11
C PHE A 90 1.88 0.46 -9.88
N PRO A 91 0.75 0.19 -9.20
CA PRO A 91 -0.55 0.02 -9.85
C PRO A 91 -0.99 1.29 -10.59
N LYS A 92 -0.91 1.28 -11.91
CA LYS A 92 -1.09 2.47 -12.76
C LYS A 92 -2.47 3.11 -12.60
N LYS A 93 -3.52 2.30 -12.40
CA LYS A 93 -4.88 2.80 -12.15
C LYS A 93 -4.99 3.69 -10.89
N LEU A 94 -4.09 3.51 -9.91
CA LEU A 94 -4.05 4.39 -8.75
C LEU A 94 -3.50 5.79 -9.06
N LEU A 95 -2.76 5.96 -10.14
CA LEU A 95 -2.27 7.29 -10.56
C LEU A 95 -3.38 8.16 -11.18
N GLU A 96 -4.50 7.55 -11.59
CA GLU A 96 -5.63 8.23 -12.22
C GLU A 96 -6.60 8.86 -11.21
N ILE A 97 -6.50 8.47 -9.92
CA ILE A 97 -7.38 9.03 -8.89
C ILE A 97 -6.91 10.44 -8.48
N LYS A 98 -7.83 11.24 -7.94
CA LYS A 98 -7.58 12.64 -7.56
C LYS A 98 -6.43 12.86 -6.58
N ASP A 99 -6.17 11.90 -5.71
CA ASP A 99 -5.15 11.96 -4.66
C ASP A 99 -4.46 10.60 -4.53
N PRO A 100 -3.58 10.23 -5.49
CA PRO A 100 -2.94 8.93 -5.50
C PRO A 100 -1.97 8.76 -4.31
N PRO A 101 -1.76 7.53 -3.83
CA PRO A 101 -0.70 7.26 -2.86
C PRO A 101 0.68 7.44 -3.51
N VAL A 102 1.65 7.98 -2.76
CA VAL A 102 3.04 8.15 -3.24
C VAL A 102 3.89 6.89 -3.00
N LEU A 103 3.51 6.07 -2.03
CA LEU A 103 4.17 4.84 -1.64
C LEU A 103 3.11 3.82 -1.23
N LEU A 104 3.30 2.58 -1.63
CA LEU A 104 2.50 1.44 -1.20
C LEU A 104 3.39 0.41 -0.51
N PHE A 105 2.89 -0.19 0.55
CA PHE A 105 3.44 -1.39 1.17
C PHE A 105 2.58 -2.58 0.77
N TYR A 106 3.21 -3.71 0.47
CA TYR A 106 2.47 -4.87 -0.01
C TYR A 106 3.15 -6.19 0.35
N LYS A 107 2.37 -7.27 0.35
CA LYS A 107 2.79 -8.67 0.31
C LYS A 107 2.17 -9.34 -0.92
N GLY A 108 2.83 -10.35 -1.45
CA GLY A 108 2.39 -11.02 -2.68
C GLY A 108 2.91 -10.34 -3.94
N ASN A 109 2.23 -10.52 -5.06
CA ASN A 109 2.68 -10.10 -6.39
C ASN A 109 1.94 -8.84 -6.86
N ILE A 110 2.50 -7.66 -6.56
CA ILE A 110 1.88 -6.37 -6.91
C ILE A 110 1.71 -6.14 -8.42
N SER A 111 2.57 -6.73 -9.25
CA SER A 111 2.49 -6.55 -10.71
C SER A 111 1.20 -7.16 -11.31
N LYS A 112 0.58 -8.12 -10.64
CA LYS A 112 -0.74 -8.63 -11.02
C LYS A 112 -1.81 -7.55 -11.06
N LEU A 113 -1.74 -6.54 -10.18
CA LEU A 113 -2.70 -5.41 -10.17
C LEU A 113 -2.70 -4.58 -11.46
N ASN A 114 -1.58 -4.52 -12.18
CA ASN A 114 -1.50 -3.82 -13.45
C ASN A 114 -2.20 -4.59 -14.59
N ASN A 115 -2.29 -5.91 -14.47
CA ASN A 115 -2.83 -6.80 -15.49
C ASN A 115 -4.27 -7.26 -15.17
N ALA A 116 -4.67 -7.19 -13.90
CA ALA A 116 -6.00 -7.63 -13.47
C ALA A 116 -7.06 -6.54 -13.64
N ASN A 117 -8.22 -6.94 -14.11
CA ASN A 117 -9.44 -6.16 -13.95
C ASN A 117 -10.10 -6.61 -12.64
N GLY A 118 -10.27 -5.68 -11.70
CA GLY A 118 -10.84 -5.99 -10.39
C GLY A 118 -12.14 -5.25 -10.13
N ILE A 119 -13.01 -5.88 -9.36
CA ILE A 119 -14.26 -5.31 -8.87
C ILE A 119 -14.14 -5.15 -7.35
N ALA A 120 -14.42 -3.94 -6.86
CA ALA A 120 -14.46 -3.68 -5.43
C ALA A 120 -15.76 -4.25 -4.84
N VAL A 121 -15.62 -5.09 -3.81
CA VAL A 121 -16.75 -5.62 -3.04
C VAL A 121 -16.62 -5.12 -1.61
N VAL A 122 -17.60 -4.34 -1.18
CA VAL A 122 -17.65 -3.74 0.16
C VAL A 122 -19.04 -3.87 0.74
N GLY A 123 -19.13 -3.98 2.06
CA GLY A 123 -20.44 -4.11 2.67
C GLY A 123 -20.43 -4.10 4.20
N ALA A 124 -21.52 -4.56 4.79
CA ALA A 124 -21.70 -4.56 6.22
C ALA A 124 -20.72 -5.49 6.92
N ARG A 125 -20.18 -5.05 8.09
CA ARG A 125 -19.35 -5.88 8.97
C ARG A 125 -20.15 -6.95 9.74
N LYS A 126 -21.46 -6.77 9.84
CA LYS A 126 -22.43 -7.70 10.44
C LYS A 126 -23.60 -7.88 9.48
N PRO A 127 -23.40 -8.56 8.33
CA PRO A 127 -24.49 -8.81 7.39
C PRO A 127 -25.48 -9.83 7.94
N SER A 128 -26.69 -9.90 7.35
CA SER A 128 -27.55 -11.08 7.51
C SER A 128 -26.88 -12.29 6.83
N LEU A 129 -27.32 -13.50 7.17
CA LEU A 129 -26.84 -14.73 6.51
C LEU A 129 -27.03 -14.62 5.00
N ASN A 130 -28.22 -14.21 4.55
CA ASN A 130 -28.50 -14.03 3.14
C ASN A 130 -27.54 -13.01 2.45
N SER A 131 -27.22 -11.89 3.13
CA SER A 131 -26.27 -10.90 2.57
C SER A 131 -24.84 -11.43 2.50
N TYR A 132 -24.44 -12.27 3.46
CA TYR A 132 -23.16 -12.96 3.44
C TYR A 132 -23.08 -13.91 2.26
N ASP A 133 -24.08 -14.78 2.08
CA ASP A 133 -24.15 -15.77 1.01
C ASP A 133 -24.19 -15.10 -0.38
N VAL A 134 -24.94 -14.00 -0.51
CA VAL A 134 -24.97 -13.20 -1.74
C VAL A 134 -23.59 -12.62 -2.05
N SER A 135 -22.89 -12.03 -1.07
CA SER A 135 -21.54 -11.50 -1.26
C SER A 135 -20.55 -12.57 -1.70
N ASN A 136 -20.59 -13.75 -1.09
CA ASN A 136 -19.76 -14.89 -1.47
C ASN A 136 -20.10 -15.37 -2.89
N SER A 137 -21.38 -15.59 -3.20
CA SER A 137 -21.83 -16.07 -4.53
C SER A 137 -21.46 -15.10 -5.66
N TYR A 138 -21.64 -13.79 -5.46
CA TYR A 138 -21.22 -12.80 -6.46
C TYR A 138 -19.70 -12.81 -6.65
N ALA A 139 -18.93 -12.94 -5.59
CA ALA A 139 -17.47 -13.02 -5.69
C ALA A 139 -17.03 -14.29 -6.46
N GLN A 140 -17.70 -15.42 -6.29
CA GLN A 140 -17.46 -16.61 -7.10
C GLN A 140 -17.72 -16.36 -8.58
N ILE A 141 -18.86 -15.76 -8.93
CA ILE A 141 -19.22 -15.44 -10.32
C ILE A 141 -18.18 -14.48 -10.93
N ILE A 142 -17.76 -13.47 -10.20
CA ILE A 142 -16.74 -12.51 -10.63
C ILE A 142 -15.43 -13.23 -10.92
N ALA A 143 -14.99 -14.09 -10.01
CA ALA A 143 -13.76 -14.88 -10.14
C ALA A 143 -13.80 -15.86 -11.32
N GLU A 144 -14.93 -16.55 -11.54
CA GLU A 144 -15.15 -17.46 -12.68
C GLU A 144 -15.07 -16.72 -14.04
N ASN A 145 -15.31 -15.41 -14.05
CA ASN A 145 -15.16 -14.57 -15.24
C ASN A 145 -13.76 -13.91 -15.35
N ASN A 146 -12.77 -14.43 -14.64
CA ASN A 146 -11.39 -13.92 -14.62
C ASN A 146 -11.28 -12.44 -14.19
N LEU A 147 -12.17 -12.00 -13.31
CA LEU A 147 -12.12 -10.69 -12.69
C LEU A 147 -11.66 -10.84 -11.22
N GLY A 148 -10.78 -9.93 -10.78
CA GLY A 148 -10.30 -9.93 -9.41
C GLY A 148 -11.31 -9.35 -8.43
N ILE A 149 -11.28 -9.80 -7.19
CA ILE A 149 -11.98 -9.18 -6.08
C ILE A 149 -11.03 -8.25 -5.32
N ILE A 150 -11.44 -7.01 -5.10
CA ILE A 150 -10.72 -6.05 -4.27
C ILE A 150 -11.60 -5.72 -3.07
N SER A 151 -11.11 -5.97 -1.86
CA SER A 151 -11.88 -5.73 -0.64
C SER A 151 -10.96 -5.35 0.53
N GLY A 152 -11.53 -5.06 1.70
CA GLY A 152 -10.79 -4.50 2.84
C GLY A 152 -10.42 -5.51 3.92
N LEU A 153 -10.64 -6.80 3.74
CA LEU A 153 -10.44 -7.87 4.74
C LEU A 153 -11.25 -7.66 6.05
N ALA A 154 -12.25 -6.80 6.05
CA ALA A 154 -13.12 -6.60 7.21
C ALA A 154 -14.02 -7.80 7.45
N LYS A 155 -14.62 -7.87 8.66
CA LYS A 155 -15.67 -8.87 8.95
C LYS A 155 -16.85 -8.74 7.98
N GLY A 156 -17.59 -9.83 7.77
CA GLY A 156 -18.85 -9.82 7.03
C GLY A 156 -18.69 -9.88 5.53
N CYS A 157 -19.20 -8.90 4.80
CA CYS A 157 -19.23 -8.95 3.33
C CYS A 157 -17.83 -9.02 2.69
N ASP A 158 -16.83 -8.32 3.24
CA ASP A 158 -15.46 -8.39 2.75
C ASP A 158 -14.88 -9.80 2.90
N THR A 159 -15.08 -10.40 4.10
CA THR A 159 -14.69 -11.80 4.36
C THR A 159 -15.35 -12.75 3.37
N ALA A 160 -16.68 -12.59 3.13
CA ALA A 160 -17.44 -13.42 2.21
C ALA A 160 -16.91 -13.31 0.78
N ALA A 161 -16.60 -12.08 0.35
CA ALA A 161 -16.08 -11.79 -0.99
C ALA A 161 -14.71 -12.43 -1.23
N HIS A 162 -13.75 -12.28 -0.29
CA HIS A 162 -12.45 -12.94 -0.40
C HIS A 162 -12.57 -14.46 -0.43
N LYS A 163 -13.40 -15.05 0.44
CA LYS A 163 -13.64 -16.49 0.44
C LYS A 163 -14.23 -16.98 -0.87
N GLY A 164 -15.24 -16.29 -1.40
CA GLY A 164 -15.86 -16.65 -2.67
C GLY A 164 -14.87 -16.63 -3.84
N ALA A 165 -13.96 -15.66 -3.87
CA ALA A 165 -12.89 -15.61 -4.89
C ALA A 165 -11.94 -16.80 -4.74
N LEU A 166 -11.46 -17.10 -3.52
CA LEU A 166 -10.53 -18.20 -3.25
C LEU A 166 -11.15 -19.57 -3.53
N GLU A 167 -12.45 -19.79 -3.26
CA GLU A 167 -13.19 -21.02 -3.60
C GLU A 167 -13.15 -21.34 -5.11
N LYS A 168 -12.99 -20.32 -5.94
CA LYS A 168 -12.85 -20.43 -7.40
C LYS A 168 -11.40 -20.28 -7.88
N LYS A 169 -10.42 -20.27 -6.98
CA LYS A 169 -9.01 -20.00 -7.28
C LYS A 169 -8.82 -18.69 -8.06
N GLY A 170 -9.66 -17.71 -7.77
CA GLY A 170 -9.66 -16.40 -8.41
C GLY A 170 -8.75 -15.41 -7.72
N PHE A 171 -8.29 -14.41 -8.47
CA PHE A 171 -7.47 -13.34 -7.94
C PHE A 171 -8.24 -12.48 -6.93
N THR A 172 -7.65 -12.24 -5.76
CA THR A 172 -8.24 -11.34 -4.77
C THR A 172 -7.17 -10.54 -4.03
N VAL A 173 -7.49 -9.29 -3.72
CA VAL A 173 -6.58 -8.33 -3.08
C VAL A 173 -7.23 -7.71 -1.86
N ALA A 174 -6.55 -7.77 -0.72
CA ALA A 174 -6.93 -7.08 0.50
C ALA A 174 -6.26 -5.71 0.58
N VAL A 175 -7.03 -4.62 0.62
CA VAL A 175 -6.55 -3.26 0.82
C VAL A 175 -6.82 -2.85 2.26
N MET A 176 -5.77 -2.78 3.07
CA MET A 176 -5.87 -2.68 4.51
C MET A 176 -5.32 -1.35 5.05
N PRO A 177 -5.90 -0.80 6.12
CA PRO A 177 -5.45 0.44 6.74
C PRO A 177 -4.38 0.23 7.84
N CYS A 178 -3.84 -0.97 7.98
CA CYS A 178 -2.87 -1.35 9.01
C CYS A 178 -1.59 -1.92 8.39
N SER A 179 -0.57 -2.14 9.21
CA SER A 179 0.63 -2.89 8.80
C SER A 179 0.26 -4.33 8.41
N LEU A 180 1.09 -4.93 7.55
CA LEU A 180 0.88 -6.26 6.99
C LEU A 180 1.62 -7.37 7.75
N ASP A 181 2.06 -7.08 8.98
CA ASP A 181 2.57 -8.09 9.91
C ASP A 181 1.40 -8.76 10.64
N ASP A 182 1.59 -10.01 11.08
CA ASP A 182 0.53 -10.80 11.70
C ASP A 182 -0.04 -10.18 12.99
N GLU A 183 0.78 -9.40 13.72
CA GLU A 183 0.35 -8.73 14.93
C GLU A 183 -0.59 -7.55 14.65
N SER A 184 -0.45 -6.91 13.50
CA SER A 184 -1.23 -5.75 13.08
C SER A 184 -2.51 -6.11 12.32
N ILE A 185 -2.64 -7.36 11.81
CA ILE A 185 -3.83 -7.77 11.05
C ILE A 185 -5.11 -7.63 11.89
N TYR A 186 -6.08 -6.95 11.33
CA TYR A 186 -7.40 -6.78 11.92
C TYR A 186 -8.52 -6.90 10.86
N PRO A 187 -9.58 -7.66 11.17
CA PRO A 187 -9.85 -8.37 12.42
C PRO A 187 -9.00 -9.66 12.58
N LYS A 188 -8.70 -10.02 13.81
CA LYS A 188 -7.86 -11.22 14.10
C LYS A 188 -8.46 -12.51 13.56
N GLU A 189 -9.78 -12.60 13.48
CA GLU A 189 -10.50 -13.76 12.93
C GLU A 189 -10.22 -14.00 11.43
N ASN A 190 -9.69 -13.00 10.73
CA ASN A 190 -9.37 -13.08 9.31
C ASN A 190 -7.88 -13.30 9.03
N ILE A 191 -7.07 -13.64 10.04
CA ILE A 191 -5.65 -13.88 9.84
C ILE A 191 -5.40 -15.08 8.92
N ASP A 192 -6.17 -16.16 9.08
CA ASP A 192 -6.07 -17.34 8.22
C ASP A 192 -6.50 -17.00 6.78
N LEU A 193 -7.50 -16.14 6.62
CA LEU A 193 -7.92 -15.65 5.30
C LEU A 193 -6.85 -14.76 4.66
N PHE A 194 -6.17 -13.93 5.45
CA PHE A 194 -5.03 -13.14 4.99
C PHE A 194 -3.92 -14.02 4.43
N HIS A 195 -3.55 -15.09 5.14
CA HIS A 195 -2.56 -16.04 4.67
C HIS A 195 -3.03 -16.81 3.43
N ALA A 196 -4.28 -17.25 3.39
CA ALA A 196 -4.85 -17.92 2.22
C ALA A 196 -4.83 -17.06 0.95
N ILE A 197 -5.04 -15.73 1.09
CA ILE A 197 -4.90 -14.79 -0.03
C ILE A 197 -3.47 -14.78 -0.56
N LEU A 198 -2.47 -14.82 0.31
CA LEU A 198 -1.06 -14.81 -0.08
C LEU A 198 -0.59 -16.13 -0.69
N GLU A 199 -1.13 -17.28 -0.23
CA GLU A 199 -0.77 -18.63 -0.72
C GLU A 199 -1.22 -18.86 -2.16
N GLU A 200 -2.33 -18.28 -2.59
CA GLU A 200 -2.79 -18.35 -3.99
C GLU A 200 -1.99 -17.42 -4.94
N ASP A 201 -0.81 -16.97 -4.50
CA ASP A 201 0.07 -16.08 -5.26
C ASP A 201 -0.61 -14.76 -5.69
N ASN A 202 -1.50 -14.28 -4.80
CA ASN A 202 -2.26 -13.04 -4.98
C ASN A 202 -1.49 -11.81 -4.46
#